data_5a6e6acf4d82da519ece2cd0a4972ed8
#
_entry.id   5a6e6acf4d82da519ece2cd0a4972ed8
#
_cell.length_a   1.000
_cell.length_b   1.000
_cell.length_c   1.000
_cell.angle_alpha   90.00
_cell.angle_beta   90.00
_cell.angle_gamma   90.00
#
_symmetry.space_group_name_H-M   'P 1'
#
loop_
_entity.id
_entity.type
_entity.pdbx_description
1 polymer ?
#
loop_
_entity_poly.entity_id
_entity_poly.type
_entity_poly.pdbx_seq_one_letter_code
_entity_poly.pdbx_strand_id
1 'polypeptide(L)'
;MTSTRTGGIAPRSLPCKLRSRLAAGVAIALCTLAPLGVASAETADEFVARLNREVADIYRELNAAGWTQATYITVDTQWLSARANERFLAAFSKAVEESKQFDGKPMSAASRRAIDLLQQGVSAPAPDDPAKRAELATILAGMEAKYGEARYCKDGGKECRDEVQLKTVLEESRNYDELLDAWKGWHDQARGLRPDYIRFTELANEGARELGYKDVGAMWRSGYDMPADDFTREAARLYQQVEPLYKDLQCYARGKLAAKYGEDKVPAGKPIPAHLFGNMWAQQWDAAYDIFEPYPGVSQLDVDSALVAQKYDSMRMAKSAEAFYQSIAFPALPATFWERSMLSQPRDRNVQCHASAWHMDGKDDVRIKQCIRPTYEELRTIYHELGHVYYFLLYKDQPFLFQNGAH
;
A
#
# COMPACT_ATOMS: atom_id res chain seq x y z
N MET A 1 33.07 37.78 38.05
CA MET A 1 32.61 38.52 39.23
C MET A 1 31.51 37.70 39.87
N THR A 2 31.86 37.14 40.98
CA THR A 2 31.15 36.94 42.26
C THR A 2 29.93 36.02 42.19
N SER A 3 29.92 34.96 42.78
CA SER A 3 30.27 34.36 44.11
C SER A 3 29.05 33.66 44.70
N THR A 4 29.17 32.38 44.87
CA THR A 4 28.84 31.52 46.04
C THR A 4 27.51 31.68 46.80
N ARG A 5 26.79 30.60 47.03
CA ARG A 5 26.77 29.92 48.35
C ARG A 5 26.02 28.58 48.36
N THR A 6 26.70 27.66 48.97
CA THR A 6 26.37 26.31 49.45
C THR A 6 25.36 26.32 50.60
N GLY A 7 24.58 25.24 50.70
CA GLY A 7 23.77 24.91 51.89
C GLY A 7 23.39 23.43 51.91
N GLY A 8 24.23 22.61 52.48
CA GLY A 8 23.95 21.18 52.76
C GLY A 8 23.21 21.04 54.09
N ILE A 9 22.33 20.03 54.17
CA ILE A 9 21.80 19.55 55.44
C ILE A 9 21.87 18.01 55.41
N ALA A 10 22.62 17.48 56.37
CA ALA A 10 22.88 16.06 56.60
C ALA A 10 21.75 15.38 57.43
N PRO A 11 21.69 14.04 57.49
CA PRO A 11 20.58 13.29 58.01
C PRO A 11 20.69 13.07 59.51
N ARG A 12 19.58 13.03 60.20
CA ARG A 12 19.46 12.62 61.63
C ARG A 12 19.01 11.18 61.74
N SER A 13 19.83 10.35 62.30
CA SER A 13 19.58 9.03 62.83
C SER A 13 18.96 9.12 64.23
N LEU A 14 18.00 8.28 64.57
CA LEU A 14 17.63 7.97 65.95
C LEU A 14 17.30 6.48 66.09
N PRO A 15 17.55 5.88 67.29
CA PRO A 15 17.87 4.46 67.43
C PRO A 15 16.69 3.58 67.86
N CYS A 16 16.80 2.32 67.48
CA CYS A 16 15.97 1.21 67.85
C CYS A 16 16.25 0.76 69.30
N LYS A 17 15.25 0.61 70.13
CA LYS A 17 15.32 -0.16 71.41
C LYS A 17 14.45 -1.39 71.36
N LEU A 18 15.12 -2.51 71.40
CA LEU A 18 14.66 -3.87 71.60
C LEU A 18 13.99 -4.05 72.98
N ARG A 19 12.85 -4.65 73.07
CA ARG A 19 12.43 -5.42 74.25
C ARG A 19 11.58 -6.63 73.85
N SER A 20 12.13 -7.78 74.15
CA SER A 20 11.58 -9.13 74.12
C SER A 20 10.39 -9.31 75.08
N ARG A 21 9.36 -10.01 74.66
CA ARG A 21 8.61 -10.95 75.55
C ARG A 21 8.05 -12.10 74.73
N LEU A 22 8.48 -13.30 75.06
CA LEU A 22 7.92 -14.57 74.63
C LEU A 22 6.48 -14.69 75.16
N ALA A 23 5.57 -15.12 74.28
CA ALA A 23 4.37 -15.85 74.66
C ALA A 23 4.13 -16.89 73.56
N ALA A 24 4.23 -18.15 73.94
CA ALA A 24 3.91 -19.30 73.12
C ALA A 24 2.40 -19.41 72.94
N GLY A 25 1.93 -19.34 71.73
CA GLY A 25 0.56 -19.64 71.31
C GLY A 25 0.61 -20.52 70.07
N VAL A 26 0.28 -21.79 70.23
CA VAL A 26 0.10 -22.75 69.12
C VAL A 26 -1.14 -22.34 68.35
N ALA A 27 -0.96 -21.68 67.24
CA ALA A 27 -2.00 -21.45 66.26
C ALA A 27 -1.82 -22.48 65.13
N ILE A 28 -2.76 -23.41 65.04
CA ILE A 28 -2.94 -24.34 63.94
C ILE A 28 -3.33 -23.49 62.75
N ALA A 29 -2.40 -23.20 61.85
CA ALA A 29 -2.69 -22.59 60.59
C ALA A 29 -3.33 -23.65 59.66
N LEU A 30 -4.66 -23.60 59.54
CA LEU A 30 -5.36 -24.19 58.39
C LEU A 30 -4.86 -23.46 57.14
N CYS A 31 -3.88 -24.05 56.43
CA CYS A 31 -3.60 -23.67 55.04
C CYS A 31 -4.82 -24.03 54.19
N THR A 32 -5.72 -23.08 53.99
CA THR A 32 -6.65 -23.13 52.87
C THR A 32 -5.84 -23.11 51.60
N LEU A 33 -5.62 -24.26 50.98
CA LEU A 33 -5.21 -24.38 49.61
C LEU A 33 -6.27 -23.66 48.77
N ALA A 34 -6.03 -22.37 48.47
CA ALA A 34 -6.73 -21.73 47.38
C ALA A 34 -6.44 -22.55 46.12
N PRO A 35 -7.43 -22.94 45.34
CA PRO A 35 -7.17 -23.61 44.09
C PRO A 35 -6.33 -22.66 43.24
N LEU A 36 -5.10 -23.06 42.90
CA LEU A 36 -4.35 -22.44 41.81
C LEU A 36 -5.28 -22.55 40.61
N GLY A 37 -5.94 -21.44 40.28
CA GLY A 37 -6.73 -21.36 39.05
C GLY A 37 -5.80 -21.77 37.90
N VAL A 38 -6.04 -22.93 37.35
CA VAL A 38 -5.43 -23.32 36.07
C VAL A 38 -5.88 -22.23 35.12
N ALA A 39 -4.93 -21.38 34.70
CA ALA A 39 -5.19 -20.42 33.64
C ALA A 39 -5.74 -21.24 32.47
N SER A 40 -6.99 -21.09 32.16
CA SER A 40 -7.60 -21.75 30.98
C SER A 40 -6.80 -21.33 29.77
N ALA A 41 -6.38 -22.30 28.98
CA ALA A 41 -5.70 -22.00 27.72
C ALA A 41 -6.63 -21.09 26.87
N GLU A 42 -6.07 -20.05 26.28
CA GLU A 42 -6.80 -19.12 25.41
C GLU A 42 -7.57 -19.90 24.34
N THR A 43 -8.85 -19.61 24.17
CA THR A 43 -9.67 -20.18 23.09
C THR A 43 -9.42 -19.44 21.78
N ALA A 44 -9.77 -20.04 20.63
CA ALA A 44 -9.66 -19.40 19.32
C ALA A 44 -10.47 -18.07 19.26
N ASP A 45 -11.65 -18.04 19.89
CA ASP A 45 -12.50 -16.85 19.92
C ASP A 45 -11.88 -15.72 20.77
N GLU A 46 -11.26 -16.05 21.90
CA GLU A 46 -10.52 -15.08 22.73
C GLU A 46 -9.25 -14.58 22.02
N PHE A 47 -8.51 -15.46 21.35
CA PHE A 47 -7.38 -15.12 20.52
C PHE A 47 -7.76 -14.12 19.42
N VAL A 48 -8.79 -14.40 18.63
CA VAL A 48 -9.29 -13.52 17.59
C VAL A 48 -9.74 -12.17 18.14
N ALA A 49 -10.44 -12.17 19.29
CA ALA A 49 -10.86 -10.94 19.95
C ALA A 49 -9.68 -10.09 20.45
N ARG A 50 -8.63 -10.71 20.98
CA ARG A 50 -7.38 -10.04 21.36
C ARG A 50 -6.67 -9.47 20.13
N LEU A 51 -6.49 -10.29 19.11
CA LEU A 51 -5.77 -9.93 17.91
C LEU A 51 -6.42 -8.75 17.18
N ASN A 52 -7.76 -8.71 17.06
CA ASN A 52 -8.46 -7.57 16.46
C ASN A 52 -8.11 -6.22 17.11
N ARG A 53 -7.82 -6.19 18.41
CA ARG A 53 -7.42 -4.97 19.12
C ARG A 53 -5.95 -4.65 18.89
N GLU A 54 -5.07 -5.64 19.06
CA GLU A 54 -3.60 -5.46 18.94
C GLU A 54 -3.18 -5.04 17.53
N VAL A 55 -3.77 -5.69 16.50
CA VAL A 55 -3.42 -5.38 15.10
C VAL A 55 -3.95 -4.02 14.67
N ALA A 56 -5.12 -3.59 15.16
CA ALA A 56 -5.68 -2.28 14.82
C ALA A 56 -4.74 -1.12 15.24
N ASP A 57 -4.12 -1.20 16.43
CA ASP A 57 -3.20 -0.18 16.91
C ASP A 57 -1.90 -0.14 16.08
N ILE A 58 -1.34 -1.32 15.79
CA ILE A 58 -0.12 -1.45 14.98
C ILE A 58 -0.37 -1.00 13.54
N TYR A 59 -1.53 -1.33 12.98
CA TYR A 59 -1.93 -0.90 11.64
C TYR A 59 -2.07 0.62 11.52
N ARG A 60 -2.60 1.27 12.56
CA ARG A 60 -2.67 2.74 12.61
C ARG A 60 -1.28 3.37 12.58
N GLU A 61 -0.31 2.83 13.33
CA GLU A 61 1.08 3.28 13.30
C GLU A 61 1.70 3.10 11.92
N LEU A 62 1.53 1.92 11.32
CA LEU A 62 2.01 1.59 9.98
C LEU A 62 1.48 2.60 8.94
N ASN A 63 0.17 2.82 8.93
CA ASN A 63 -0.45 3.76 7.99
C ASN A 63 0.01 5.21 8.22
N ALA A 64 0.17 5.65 9.47
CA ALA A 64 0.65 6.99 9.78
C ALA A 64 2.09 7.20 9.27
N ALA A 65 2.97 6.23 9.49
CA ALA A 65 4.35 6.28 9.02
C ALA A 65 4.44 6.21 7.48
N GLY A 66 3.70 5.30 6.85
CA GLY A 66 3.62 5.17 5.40
C GLY A 66 3.03 6.40 4.72
N TRP A 67 1.93 6.95 5.25
CA TRP A 67 1.35 8.20 4.76
C TRP A 67 2.35 9.36 4.83
N THR A 68 3.04 9.49 5.97
CA THR A 68 4.04 10.54 6.15
C THR A 68 5.19 10.40 5.16
N GLN A 69 5.69 9.18 4.96
CA GLN A 69 6.72 8.91 3.95
C GLN A 69 6.22 9.25 2.54
N ALA A 70 5.06 8.74 2.13
CA ALA A 70 4.56 8.90 0.77
C ALA A 70 4.23 10.37 0.42
N THR A 71 3.87 11.19 1.41
CA THR A 71 3.51 12.61 1.23
C THR A 71 4.61 13.59 1.63
N TYR A 72 5.72 13.11 2.18
CA TYR A 72 6.91 13.89 2.52
C TYR A 72 8.14 12.97 2.60
N ILE A 73 8.79 12.74 1.46
CA ILE A 73 9.91 11.80 1.34
C ILE A 73 11.18 12.45 1.88
N THR A 74 11.73 11.89 2.95
CA THR A 74 13.04 12.26 3.56
C THR A 74 13.70 11.00 4.11
N VAL A 75 14.99 11.07 4.45
CA VAL A 75 15.69 9.98 5.13
C VAL A 75 15.00 9.62 6.46
N ASP A 76 14.50 10.61 7.19
CA ASP A 76 13.83 10.38 8.47
C ASP A 76 12.47 9.69 8.29
N THR A 77 11.67 10.11 7.31
CA THR A 77 10.36 9.49 7.05
C THR A 77 10.50 8.07 6.48
N GLN A 78 11.53 7.80 5.69
CA GLN A 78 11.88 6.45 5.25
C GLN A 78 12.24 5.57 6.45
N TRP A 79 13.07 6.07 7.36
CA TRP A 79 13.44 5.34 8.57
C TRP A 79 12.22 5.05 9.47
N LEU A 80 11.35 6.04 9.69
CA LEU A 80 10.11 5.86 10.47
C LEU A 80 9.20 4.80 9.85
N SER A 81 9.01 4.85 8.52
CA SER A 81 8.20 3.86 7.80
C SER A 81 8.81 2.46 7.87
N ALA A 82 10.13 2.33 7.71
CA ALA A 82 10.80 1.04 7.84
C ALA A 82 10.62 0.44 9.25
N ARG A 83 10.72 1.26 10.30
CA ARG A 83 10.51 0.81 11.68
C ARG A 83 9.06 0.38 11.95
N ALA A 84 8.08 1.14 11.44
CA ALA A 84 6.67 0.77 11.56
C ALA A 84 6.36 -0.53 10.80
N ASN A 85 6.90 -0.70 9.59
CA ASN A 85 6.81 -1.94 8.82
C ASN A 85 7.43 -3.14 9.55
N GLU A 86 8.63 -3.00 10.11
CA GLU A 86 9.28 -4.06 10.88
C GLU A 86 8.40 -4.52 12.05
N ARG A 87 7.83 -3.57 12.80
CA ARG A 87 6.93 -3.88 13.94
C ARG A 87 5.65 -4.57 13.49
N PHE A 88 5.06 -4.10 12.40
CA PHE A 88 3.87 -4.73 11.82
C PHE A 88 4.18 -6.16 11.39
N LEU A 89 5.25 -6.37 10.61
CA LEU A 89 5.64 -7.68 10.12
C LEU A 89 5.97 -8.65 11.28
N ALA A 90 6.63 -8.16 12.34
CA ALA A 90 6.92 -8.95 13.53
C ALA A 90 5.65 -9.40 14.27
N ALA A 91 4.72 -8.45 14.51
CA ALA A 91 3.47 -8.74 15.19
C ALA A 91 2.58 -9.69 14.38
N PHE A 92 2.55 -9.48 13.07
CA PHE A 92 1.73 -10.29 12.17
C PHE A 92 2.28 -11.72 12.04
N SER A 93 3.59 -11.90 11.83
CA SER A 93 4.22 -13.24 11.81
C SER A 93 3.98 -13.99 13.11
N LYS A 94 4.12 -13.30 14.26
CA LYS A 94 3.81 -13.89 15.56
C LYS A 94 2.35 -14.32 15.66
N ALA A 95 1.41 -13.48 15.22
CA ALA A 95 -0.02 -13.80 15.24
C ALA A 95 -0.35 -15.02 14.35
N VAL A 96 0.26 -15.12 13.17
CA VAL A 96 0.12 -16.29 12.29
C VAL A 96 0.65 -17.54 12.97
N GLU A 97 1.83 -17.49 13.59
CA GLU A 97 2.41 -18.63 14.32
C GLU A 97 1.51 -19.06 15.49
N GLU A 98 1.07 -18.10 16.32
CA GLU A 98 0.13 -18.37 17.42
C GLU A 98 -1.20 -18.97 16.91
N SER A 99 -1.67 -18.60 15.72
CA SER A 99 -2.92 -19.10 15.17
C SER A 99 -2.89 -20.59 14.84
N LYS A 100 -1.72 -21.16 14.51
CA LYS A 100 -1.55 -22.58 14.16
C LYS A 100 -1.98 -23.52 15.30
N GLN A 101 -1.89 -23.07 16.56
CA GLN A 101 -2.35 -23.88 17.70
C GLN A 101 -3.86 -24.20 17.66
N PHE A 102 -4.63 -23.46 16.86
CA PHE A 102 -6.09 -23.63 16.74
C PHE A 102 -6.49 -24.48 15.53
N ASP A 103 -5.55 -24.95 14.72
CA ASP A 103 -5.82 -25.80 13.57
C ASP A 103 -6.52 -27.09 14.02
N GLY A 104 -7.63 -27.40 13.33
CA GLY A 104 -8.46 -28.56 13.67
C GLY A 104 -9.25 -28.49 14.98
N LYS A 105 -9.12 -27.41 15.77
CA LYS A 105 -9.89 -27.23 17.02
C LYS A 105 -11.28 -26.64 16.75
N PRO A 106 -12.28 -26.96 17.61
CA PRO A 106 -13.59 -26.33 17.55
C PRO A 106 -13.49 -24.82 17.82
N MET A 107 -14.17 -24.01 16.98
CA MET A 107 -14.29 -22.57 17.13
C MET A 107 -15.51 -22.06 16.39
N SER A 108 -15.88 -20.80 16.59
CA SER A 108 -16.95 -20.17 15.82
C SER A 108 -16.57 -20.06 14.32
N ALA A 109 -17.56 -20.03 13.44
CA ALA A 109 -17.32 -19.80 12.00
C ALA A 109 -16.62 -18.47 11.73
N ALA A 110 -16.94 -17.43 12.53
CA ALA A 110 -16.28 -16.14 12.43
C ALA A 110 -14.79 -16.22 12.80
N SER A 111 -14.44 -16.90 13.89
CA SER A 111 -13.05 -17.08 14.28
C SER A 111 -12.26 -17.94 13.28
N ARG A 112 -12.89 -18.98 12.72
CA ARG A 112 -12.26 -19.74 11.63
C ARG A 112 -11.92 -18.83 10.46
N ARG A 113 -12.89 -18.07 9.97
CA ARG A 113 -12.66 -17.14 8.86
C ARG A 113 -11.62 -16.08 9.18
N ALA A 114 -11.60 -15.53 10.41
CA ALA A 114 -10.61 -14.56 10.84
C ALA A 114 -9.18 -15.14 10.84
N ILE A 115 -9.01 -16.39 11.29
CA ILE A 115 -7.73 -17.09 11.27
C ILE A 115 -7.30 -17.39 9.83
N ASP A 116 -8.20 -17.83 8.97
CA ASP A 116 -7.90 -18.08 7.56
C ASP A 116 -7.43 -16.78 6.87
N LEU A 117 -8.11 -15.66 7.09
CA LEU A 117 -7.71 -14.34 6.57
C LEU A 117 -6.37 -13.88 7.13
N LEU A 118 -6.10 -14.12 8.42
CA LEU A 118 -4.82 -13.82 9.03
C LEU A 118 -3.68 -14.59 8.37
N GLN A 119 -3.85 -15.89 8.17
CA GLN A 119 -2.81 -16.76 7.57
C GLN A 119 -2.56 -16.46 6.09
N GLN A 120 -3.53 -15.90 5.37
CA GLN A 120 -3.44 -15.52 3.96
C GLN A 120 -3.04 -14.05 3.73
N GLY A 121 -3.24 -13.20 4.73
CA GLY A 121 -3.35 -11.75 4.59
C GLY A 121 -2.06 -10.94 4.46
N VAL A 122 -0.86 -11.54 4.28
CA VAL A 122 0.39 -10.78 4.19
C VAL A 122 0.86 -10.65 2.75
N SER A 123 0.90 -9.41 2.22
CA SER A 123 1.46 -9.16 0.88
C SER A 123 2.98 -9.37 0.82
N ALA A 124 3.70 -9.17 1.94
CA ALA A 124 5.14 -9.37 2.05
C ALA A 124 5.47 -10.17 3.33
N PRO A 125 5.33 -11.52 3.30
CA PRO A 125 5.62 -12.34 4.46
C PRO A 125 7.09 -12.19 4.85
N ALA A 126 7.34 -11.83 6.11
CA ALA A 126 8.68 -11.63 6.61
C ALA A 126 9.25 -12.93 7.19
N PRO A 127 10.55 -13.21 7.01
CA PRO A 127 11.22 -14.29 7.68
C PRO A 127 11.17 -14.17 9.22
N ASP A 128 11.21 -15.31 9.91
CA ASP A 128 11.27 -15.36 11.37
C ASP A 128 12.57 -14.75 11.94
N ASP A 129 13.65 -14.74 11.15
CA ASP A 129 14.91 -14.07 11.53
C ASP A 129 14.71 -12.55 11.67
N PRO A 130 14.97 -11.97 12.87
CA PRO A 130 14.76 -10.53 13.10
C PRO A 130 15.62 -9.62 12.21
N ALA A 131 16.83 -10.04 11.83
CA ALA A 131 17.70 -9.25 10.98
C ALA A 131 17.17 -9.20 9.54
N LYS A 132 16.70 -10.33 9.01
CA LYS A 132 16.07 -10.41 7.68
C LYS A 132 14.72 -9.68 7.63
N ARG A 133 13.95 -9.72 8.71
CA ARG A 133 12.72 -8.96 8.83
C ARG A 133 12.96 -7.44 8.80
N ALA A 134 13.96 -6.97 9.53
CA ALA A 134 14.36 -5.56 9.50
C ALA A 134 14.92 -5.16 8.12
N GLU A 135 15.68 -6.05 7.47
CA GLU A 135 16.13 -5.85 6.08
C GLU A 135 14.96 -5.71 5.12
N LEU A 136 13.96 -6.60 5.18
CA LEU A 136 12.76 -6.54 4.33
C LEU A 136 12.01 -5.22 4.52
N ALA A 137 11.78 -4.79 5.76
CA ALA A 137 11.11 -3.53 6.06
C ALA A 137 11.88 -2.32 5.48
N THR A 138 13.21 -2.34 5.57
CA THR A 138 14.09 -1.31 5.03
C THR A 138 14.04 -1.27 3.50
N ILE A 139 14.04 -2.43 2.85
CA ILE A 139 13.94 -2.54 1.39
C ILE A 139 12.60 -2.00 0.90
N LEU A 140 11.48 -2.35 1.54
CA LEU A 140 10.15 -1.87 1.17
C LEU A 140 10.08 -0.34 1.24
N ALA A 141 10.50 0.26 2.36
CA ALA A 141 10.54 1.71 2.51
C ALA A 141 11.50 2.38 1.53
N GLY A 142 12.66 1.76 1.26
CA GLY A 142 13.67 2.24 0.33
C GLY A 142 13.21 2.22 -1.14
N MET A 143 12.49 1.19 -1.56
CA MET A 143 11.92 1.11 -2.91
C MET A 143 10.85 2.19 -3.14
N GLU A 144 9.96 2.40 -2.17
CA GLU A 144 8.95 3.46 -2.22
C GLU A 144 9.60 4.85 -2.36
N ALA A 145 10.64 5.11 -1.57
CA ALA A 145 11.36 6.37 -1.64
C ALA A 145 12.09 6.56 -2.97
N LYS A 146 12.83 5.55 -3.46
CA LYS A 146 13.51 5.60 -4.76
C LYS A 146 12.54 5.90 -5.89
N TYR A 147 11.35 5.29 -5.86
CA TYR A 147 10.30 5.55 -6.84
C TYR A 147 9.82 7.01 -6.79
N GLY A 148 9.48 7.52 -5.61
CA GLY A 148 8.95 8.88 -5.45
C GLY A 148 9.98 10.00 -5.68
N GLU A 149 11.28 9.71 -5.46
CA GLU A 149 12.37 10.66 -5.68
C GLU A 149 12.95 10.62 -7.11
N ALA A 150 12.57 9.62 -7.92
CA ALA A 150 13.14 9.41 -9.25
C ALA A 150 13.01 10.67 -10.12
N ARG A 151 14.10 11.06 -10.75
CA ARG A 151 14.18 12.19 -11.66
C ARG A 151 15.04 11.82 -12.86
N TYR A 152 14.54 12.08 -14.05
CA TYR A 152 15.31 11.99 -15.26
C TYR A 152 15.93 13.34 -15.58
N CYS A 153 17.25 13.43 -15.55
CA CYS A 153 17.99 14.67 -15.75
C CYS A 153 18.82 14.63 -17.03
N LYS A 154 18.71 15.68 -17.83
CA LYS A 154 19.52 15.94 -19.02
C LYS A 154 20.64 16.97 -18.71
N ASP A 155 21.56 17.14 -19.64
CA ASP A 155 22.59 18.19 -19.64
C ASP A 155 23.38 18.34 -18.33
N GLY A 156 23.79 17.19 -17.78
CA GLY A 156 24.58 17.18 -16.54
C GLY A 156 23.79 17.62 -15.30
N GLY A 157 22.48 17.39 -15.30
CA GLY A 157 21.61 17.69 -14.14
C GLY A 157 20.93 19.05 -14.18
N LYS A 158 20.98 19.76 -15.33
CA LYS A 158 20.36 21.09 -15.45
C LYS A 158 18.86 21.02 -15.71
N GLU A 159 18.40 20.01 -16.42
CA GLU A 159 16.98 19.78 -16.70
C GLU A 159 16.56 18.42 -16.12
N CYS A 160 15.91 18.44 -14.97
CA CYS A 160 15.38 17.25 -14.33
C CYS A 160 13.86 17.21 -14.43
N ARG A 161 13.31 16.07 -14.86
CA ARG A 161 11.87 15.81 -14.96
C ARG A 161 11.48 14.67 -14.03
N ASP A 162 10.38 14.86 -13.33
CA ASP A 162 9.74 13.82 -12.51
C ASP A 162 8.79 12.93 -13.34
N GLU A 163 8.18 11.95 -12.69
CA GLU A 163 7.22 11.04 -13.33
C GLU A 163 6.10 11.80 -14.04
N VAL A 164 5.50 12.78 -13.36
CA VAL A 164 4.35 13.55 -13.89
C VAL A 164 4.73 14.31 -15.16
N GLN A 165 5.90 14.93 -15.15
CA GLN A 165 6.39 15.67 -16.31
C GLN A 165 6.74 14.77 -17.49
N LEU A 166 7.32 13.58 -17.23
CA LEU A 166 7.62 12.59 -18.27
C LEU A 166 6.34 11.94 -18.82
N LYS A 167 5.36 11.68 -17.96
CA LYS A 167 4.04 11.19 -18.34
C LYS A 167 3.33 12.19 -19.28
N THR A 168 3.38 13.50 -18.96
CA THR A 168 2.83 14.55 -19.82
C THR A 168 3.45 14.52 -21.24
N VAL A 169 4.74 14.27 -21.33
CA VAL A 169 5.39 14.10 -22.66
C VAL A 169 4.82 12.92 -23.43
N LEU A 170 4.60 11.78 -22.75
CA LEU A 170 4.02 10.59 -23.39
C LEU A 170 2.57 10.80 -23.83
N GLU A 171 1.81 11.58 -23.09
CA GLU A 171 0.42 11.90 -23.37
C GLU A 171 0.28 12.88 -24.54
N GLU A 172 1.07 13.95 -24.55
CA GLU A 172 0.89 15.09 -25.45
C GLU A 172 1.77 15.07 -26.68
N SER A 173 3.01 14.56 -26.60
CA SER A 173 3.92 14.55 -27.73
C SER A 173 3.53 13.49 -28.77
N ARG A 174 3.88 13.79 -30.04
CA ARG A 174 3.81 12.85 -31.16
C ARG A 174 5.17 12.70 -31.86
N ASN A 175 6.22 13.25 -31.28
CA ASN A 175 7.58 13.08 -31.76
C ASN A 175 8.15 11.76 -31.23
N TYR A 176 8.54 10.87 -32.13
CA TYR A 176 9.04 9.53 -31.78
C TYR A 176 10.22 9.56 -30.81
N ASP A 177 11.21 10.41 -31.09
CA ASP A 177 12.45 10.45 -30.33
C ASP A 177 12.24 11.08 -28.94
N GLU A 178 11.35 12.07 -28.83
CA GLU A 178 10.97 12.68 -27.56
C GLU A 178 10.19 11.70 -26.67
N LEU A 179 9.24 10.95 -27.25
CA LEU A 179 8.50 9.88 -26.55
C LEU A 179 9.45 8.79 -26.06
N LEU A 180 10.39 8.35 -26.93
CA LEU A 180 11.37 7.33 -26.58
C LEU A 180 12.31 7.80 -25.47
N ASP A 181 12.77 9.03 -25.53
CA ASP A 181 13.65 9.63 -24.54
C ASP A 181 12.94 9.73 -23.16
N ALA A 182 11.71 10.23 -23.11
CA ALA A 182 10.94 10.31 -21.89
C ALA A 182 10.70 8.93 -21.26
N TRP A 183 10.28 7.96 -22.07
CA TRP A 183 10.04 6.59 -21.62
C TRP A 183 11.32 5.92 -21.12
N LYS A 184 12.42 5.99 -21.88
CA LYS A 184 13.71 5.44 -21.46
C LYS A 184 14.24 6.14 -20.21
N GLY A 185 14.14 7.45 -20.15
CA GLY A 185 14.60 8.24 -19.03
C GLY A 185 13.97 7.79 -17.71
N TRP A 186 12.67 7.56 -17.69
CA TRP A 186 11.98 7.02 -16.52
C TRP A 186 12.40 5.58 -16.19
N HIS A 187 12.36 4.68 -17.18
CA HIS A 187 12.67 3.26 -16.94
C HIS A 187 14.15 3.03 -16.57
N ASP A 188 15.06 3.88 -17.02
CA ASP A 188 16.46 3.81 -16.61
C ASP A 188 16.65 4.19 -15.13
N GLN A 189 15.84 5.12 -14.59
CA GLN A 189 15.82 5.39 -13.14
C GLN A 189 15.30 4.18 -12.35
N ALA A 190 14.29 3.49 -12.85
CA ALA A 190 13.72 2.30 -12.22
C ALA A 190 14.69 1.10 -12.18
N ARG A 191 15.74 1.07 -13.01
CA ARG A 191 16.77 0.01 -12.96
C ARG A 191 17.44 -0.10 -11.59
N GLY A 192 17.57 1.01 -10.88
CA GLY A 192 18.09 1.05 -9.50
C GLY A 192 17.25 0.30 -8.47
N LEU A 193 15.97 0.01 -8.78
CA LEU A 193 15.08 -0.78 -7.92
C LEU A 193 15.31 -2.30 -8.05
N ARG A 194 15.87 -2.76 -9.19
CA ARG A 194 15.96 -4.19 -9.49
C ARG A 194 16.70 -5.02 -8.44
N PRO A 195 17.87 -4.61 -7.91
CA PRO A 195 18.55 -5.36 -6.85
C PRO A 195 17.70 -5.49 -5.59
N ASP A 196 17.04 -4.40 -5.19
CA ASP A 196 16.17 -4.38 -4.00
C ASP A 196 14.95 -5.28 -4.22
N TYR A 197 14.34 -5.26 -5.41
CA TYR A 197 13.20 -6.11 -5.73
C TYR A 197 13.57 -7.60 -5.78
N ILE A 198 14.76 -7.94 -6.27
CA ILE A 198 15.27 -9.32 -6.21
C ILE A 198 15.41 -9.73 -4.74
N ARG A 199 16.05 -8.91 -3.91
CA ARG A 199 16.25 -9.22 -2.50
C ARG A 199 14.93 -9.27 -1.73
N PHE A 200 13.99 -8.37 -2.02
CA PHE A 200 12.61 -8.44 -1.54
C PHE A 200 11.98 -9.80 -1.83
N THR A 201 12.07 -10.26 -3.09
CA THR A 201 11.47 -11.53 -3.52
C THR A 201 12.10 -12.73 -2.79
N GLU A 202 13.42 -12.73 -2.58
CA GLU A 202 14.11 -13.77 -1.82
C GLU A 202 13.60 -13.86 -0.37
N LEU A 203 13.53 -12.70 0.32
CA LEU A 203 13.07 -12.62 1.70
C LEU A 203 11.58 -12.98 1.82
N ALA A 204 10.74 -12.46 0.93
CA ALA A 204 9.32 -12.80 0.92
C ALA A 204 9.06 -14.29 0.61
N ASN A 205 9.86 -14.90 -0.26
CA ASN A 205 9.79 -16.34 -0.51
C ASN A 205 10.24 -17.17 0.71
N GLU A 206 11.22 -16.69 1.47
CA GLU A 206 11.65 -17.34 2.72
C GLU A 206 10.51 -17.28 3.74
N GLY A 207 9.94 -16.10 4.00
CA GLY A 207 8.81 -15.95 4.91
C GLY A 207 7.57 -16.77 4.48
N ALA A 208 7.26 -16.80 3.17
CA ALA A 208 6.16 -17.64 2.68
C ALA A 208 6.39 -19.13 2.93
N ARG A 209 7.63 -19.62 2.81
CA ARG A 209 7.96 -21.02 3.12
C ARG A 209 7.85 -21.35 4.60
N GLU A 210 8.23 -20.43 5.48
CA GLU A 210 8.05 -20.55 6.93
C GLU A 210 6.56 -20.64 7.31
N LEU A 211 5.68 -20.00 6.52
CA LEU A 211 4.22 -20.09 6.64
C LEU A 211 3.62 -21.33 5.97
N GLY A 212 4.44 -22.22 5.39
CA GLY A 212 3.99 -23.48 4.76
C GLY A 212 3.63 -23.37 3.28
N TYR A 213 3.84 -22.22 2.63
CA TYR A 213 3.64 -22.06 1.19
C TYR A 213 4.89 -22.45 0.40
N LYS A 214 4.71 -22.81 -0.87
CA LYS A 214 5.83 -23.08 -1.78
C LYS A 214 6.71 -21.85 -2.01
N ASP A 215 6.07 -20.73 -2.22
CA ASP A 215 6.68 -19.41 -2.47
C ASP A 215 5.62 -18.32 -2.23
N VAL A 216 6.04 -17.04 -2.26
CA VAL A 216 5.13 -15.90 -2.09
C VAL A 216 4.07 -15.82 -3.19
N GLY A 217 4.37 -16.25 -4.40
CA GLY A 217 3.39 -16.28 -5.49
C GLY A 217 2.28 -17.31 -5.25
N ALA A 218 2.60 -18.50 -4.69
CA ALA A 218 1.61 -19.48 -4.28
C ALA A 218 0.75 -18.94 -3.12
N MET A 219 1.37 -18.26 -2.16
CA MET A 219 0.69 -17.59 -1.05
C MET A 219 -0.30 -16.53 -1.56
N TRP A 220 0.11 -15.64 -2.44
CA TRP A 220 -0.79 -14.61 -3.00
C TRP A 220 -1.98 -15.21 -3.74
N ARG A 221 -1.76 -16.26 -4.54
CA ARG A 221 -2.86 -16.93 -5.25
C ARG A 221 -3.81 -17.71 -4.34
N SER A 222 -3.35 -18.13 -3.15
CA SER A 222 -4.21 -18.80 -2.17
C SER A 222 -5.23 -17.84 -1.49
N GLY A 223 -5.04 -16.53 -1.63
CA GLY A 223 -6.00 -15.54 -1.16
C GLY A 223 -7.33 -15.51 -1.92
N TYR A 224 -7.38 -16.12 -3.11
CA TYR A 224 -8.65 -16.33 -3.84
C TYR A 224 -9.38 -17.56 -3.33
N ASP A 225 -10.72 -17.60 -3.44
CA ASP A 225 -11.54 -18.73 -2.98
C ASP A 225 -11.38 -19.96 -3.90
N MET A 226 -10.15 -20.29 -4.29
CA MET A 226 -9.78 -21.45 -5.07
C MET A 226 -8.31 -21.84 -4.84
N PRO A 227 -7.91 -23.11 -5.13
CA PRO A 227 -6.50 -23.51 -5.09
C PRO A 227 -5.62 -22.64 -6.01
N ALA A 228 -4.40 -22.33 -5.59
CA ALA A 228 -3.48 -21.45 -6.32
C ALA A 228 -3.25 -21.86 -7.79
N ASP A 229 -3.16 -23.15 -8.07
CA ASP A 229 -2.99 -23.65 -9.43
C ASP A 229 -4.27 -23.56 -10.26
N ASP A 230 -5.46 -23.64 -9.64
CA ASP A 230 -6.75 -23.43 -10.30
C ASP A 230 -6.88 -21.97 -10.71
N PHE A 231 -6.49 -21.03 -9.84
CA PHE A 231 -6.43 -19.61 -10.18
C PHE A 231 -5.54 -19.35 -11.41
N THR A 232 -4.35 -20.00 -11.46
CA THR A 232 -3.45 -19.86 -12.61
C THR A 232 -4.10 -20.39 -13.90
N ARG A 233 -4.81 -21.53 -13.83
CA ARG A 233 -5.53 -22.09 -15.00
C ARG A 233 -6.69 -21.20 -15.43
N GLU A 234 -7.42 -20.64 -14.47
CA GLU A 234 -8.55 -19.76 -14.74
C GLU A 234 -8.09 -18.44 -15.41
N ALA A 235 -7.05 -17.83 -14.91
CA ALA A 235 -6.46 -16.63 -15.52
C ALA A 235 -6.00 -16.90 -16.97
N ALA A 236 -5.33 -18.06 -17.19
CA ALA A 236 -4.93 -18.49 -18.53
C ALA A 236 -6.14 -18.73 -19.47
N ARG A 237 -7.19 -19.36 -18.95
CA ARG A 237 -8.43 -19.60 -19.70
C ARG A 237 -9.10 -18.30 -20.12
N LEU A 238 -9.20 -17.34 -19.21
CA LEU A 238 -9.76 -16.00 -19.48
C LEU A 238 -8.96 -15.26 -20.53
N TYR A 239 -7.61 -15.30 -20.41
CA TYR A 239 -6.74 -14.69 -21.41
C TYR A 239 -6.99 -15.30 -22.81
N GLN A 240 -7.04 -16.63 -22.92
CA GLN A 240 -7.31 -17.29 -24.21
C GLN A 240 -8.64 -16.88 -24.85
N GLN A 241 -9.65 -16.55 -24.05
CA GLN A 241 -10.93 -16.06 -24.56
C GLN A 241 -10.87 -14.64 -25.15
N VAL A 242 -10.02 -13.77 -24.62
CA VAL A 242 -9.88 -12.39 -25.11
C VAL A 242 -8.72 -12.22 -26.09
N GLU A 243 -7.80 -13.18 -26.16
CA GLU A 243 -6.60 -13.13 -26.99
C GLU A 243 -6.86 -12.85 -28.47
N PRO A 244 -7.90 -13.44 -29.13
CA PRO A 244 -8.19 -13.15 -30.54
C PRO A 244 -8.50 -11.65 -30.76
N LEU A 245 -9.40 -11.09 -29.95
CA LEU A 245 -9.73 -9.66 -30.02
C LEU A 245 -8.52 -8.79 -29.74
N TYR A 246 -7.69 -9.16 -28.75
CA TYR A 246 -6.47 -8.43 -28.42
C TYR A 246 -5.45 -8.47 -29.57
N LYS A 247 -5.29 -9.59 -30.27
CA LYS A 247 -4.43 -9.70 -31.46
C LYS A 247 -4.93 -8.83 -32.62
N ASP A 248 -6.22 -8.76 -32.86
CA ASP A 248 -6.80 -7.90 -33.88
C ASP A 248 -6.58 -6.41 -33.55
N LEU A 249 -6.78 -6.02 -32.28
CA LEU A 249 -6.50 -4.68 -31.79
C LEU A 249 -4.99 -4.33 -31.95
N GLN A 250 -4.09 -5.25 -31.60
CA GLN A 250 -2.64 -5.07 -31.76
C GLN A 250 -2.26 -4.95 -33.26
N CYS A 251 -2.89 -5.71 -34.13
CA CYS A 251 -2.68 -5.61 -35.58
C CYS A 251 -3.13 -4.23 -36.12
N TYR A 252 -4.31 -3.79 -35.72
CA TYR A 252 -4.83 -2.46 -36.07
C TYR A 252 -3.89 -1.33 -35.58
N ALA A 253 -3.52 -1.37 -34.29
CA ALA A 253 -2.64 -0.37 -33.69
C ALA A 253 -1.28 -0.33 -34.39
N ARG A 254 -0.71 -1.48 -34.71
CA ARG A 254 0.55 -1.58 -35.48
C ARG A 254 0.44 -0.89 -36.83
N GLY A 255 -0.61 -1.15 -37.59
CA GLY A 255 -0.86 -0.52 -38.88
C GLY A 255 -0.91 1.00 -38.79
N LYS A 256 -1.63 1.53 -37.81
CA LYS A 256 -1.72 2.98 -37.57
C LYS A 256 -0.39 3.60 -37.15
N LEU A 257 0.35 2.94 -36.23
CA LEU A 257 1.64 3.43 -35.77
C LEU A 257 2.72 3.33 -36.85
N ALA A 258 2.73 2.26 -37.66
CA ALA A 258 3.65 2.13 -38.79
C ALA A 258 3.38 3.19 -39.86
N ALA A 259 2.13 3.50 -40.15
CA ALA A 259 1.75 4.58 -41.08
C ALA A 259 2.23 5.97 -40.59
N LYS A 260 2.20 6.20 -39.25
CA LYS A 260 2.62 7.48 -38.65
C LYS A 260 4.15 7.61 -38.51
N TYR A 261 4.82 6.57 -38.03
CA TYR A 261 6.22 6.64 -37.61
C TYR A 261 7.19 5.91 -38.55
N GLY A 262 6.69 5.11 -39.48
CA GLY A 262 7.48 4.29 -40.40
C GLY A 262 7.64 2.83 -39.95
N GLU A 263 7.75 1.91 -40.93
CA GLU A 263 7.93 0.48 -40.69
C GLU A 263 9.30 0.14 -40.09
N ASP A 264 10.30 0.99 -40.27
CA ASP A 264 11.60 0.88 -39.63
C ASP A 264 11.50 1.02 -38.08
N LYS A 265 10.61 1.86 -37.61
CA LYS A 265 10.35 2.11 -36.17
C LYS A 265 9.30 1.18 -35.58
N VAL A 266 8.37 0.70 -36.39
CA VAL A 266 7.30 -0.22 -35.99
C VAL A 266 7.29 -1.46 -36.88
N PRO A 267 8.36 -2.28 -36.85
CA PRO A 267 8.52 -3.38 -37.80
C PRO A 267 7.49 -4.48 -37.57
N ALA A 268 7.07 -5.10 -38.67
CA ALA A 268 6.22 -6.28 -38.64
C ALA A 268 6.91 -7.44 -37.89
N GLY A 269 6.13 -8.22 -37.13
CA GLY A 269 6.63 -9.40 -36.44
C GLY A 269 7.46 -9.15 -35.17
N LYS A 270 7.64 -7.87 -34.75
CA LYS A 270 8.27 -7.52 -33.47
C LYS A 270 7.25 -6.84 -32.54
N PRO A 271 7.50 -6.81 -31.23
CA PRO A 271 6.65 -6.03 -30.30
C PRO A 271 6.53 -4.57 -30.75
N ILE A 272 5.35 -3.98 -30.56
CA ILE A 272 5.16 -2.54 -30.77
C ILE A 272 5.95 -1.79 -29.67
N PRO A 273 6.70 -0.73 -30.01
CA PRO A 273 7.42 0.05 -29.00
C PRO A 273 6.46 0.68 -27.98
N ALA A 274 6.67 0.40 -26.71
CA ALA A 274 5.75 0.76 -25.62
C ALA A 274 5.53 2.29 -25.49
N HIS A 275 6.54 3.10 -25.76
CA HIS A 275 6.47 4.56 -25.68
C HIS A 275 5.48 5.21 -26.67
N LEU A 276 4.93 4.46 -27.64
CA LEU A 276 4.00 4.97 -28.65
C LEU A 276 2.53 4.91 -28.22
N PHE A 277 2.23 4.36 -27.04
CA PHE A 277 0.86 4.17 -26.58
C PHE A 277 0.32 5.30 -25.69
N GLY A 278 1.08 6.38 -25.50
CA GLY A 278 0.63 7.55 -24.73
C GLY A 278 0.55 7.34 -23.22
N ASN A 279 1.13 6.24 -22.70
CA ASN A 279 1.14 5.91 -21.29
C ASN A 279 2.49 5.30 -20.89
N MET A 280 2.97 5.58 -19.67
CA MET A 280 4.28 5.14 -19.18
C MET A 280 4.43 3.61 -19.22
N TRP A 281 3.35 2.87 -18.96
CA TRP A 281 3.33 1.42 -18.89
C TRP A 281 2.61 0.76 -20.09
N ALA A 282 2.21 1.54 -21.08
CA ALA A 282 1.48 1.09 -22.29
C ALA A 282 0.19 0.29 -21.99
N GLN A 283 -0.40 0.47 -20.82
CA GLN A 283 -1.59 -0.26 -20.38
C GLN A 283 -2.89 0.43 -20.79
N GLN A 284 -2.84 1.71 -21.14
CA GLN A 284 -3.95 2.55 -21.61
C GLN A 284 -3.48 3.32 -22.83
N TRP A 285 -4.37 3.49 -23.84
CA TRP A 285 -4.02 4.06 -25.12
C TRP A 285 -4.84 5.29 -25.47
N ASP A 286 -5.68 5.74 -24.56
CA ASP A 286 -6.59 6.87 -24.72
C ASP A 286 -5.87 8.18 -25.03
N ALA A 287 -4.70 8.44 -24.42
CA ALA A 287 -3.90 9.62 -24.74
C ALA A 287 -3.37 9.65 -26.19
N ALA A 288 -3.25 8.48 -26.84
CA ALA A 288 -2.84 8.35 -28.24
C ALA A 288 -4.03 8.08 -29.19
N TYR A 289 -5.26 8.34 -28.73
CA TYR A 289 -6.48 8.03 -29.48
C TYR A 289 -6.51 8.70 -30.89
N ASP A 290 -5.97 9.90 -31.03
CA ASP A 290 -5.85 10.60 -32.32
C ASP A 290 -5.13 9.78 -33.40
N ILE A 291 -4.21 8.89 -33.00
CA ILE A 291 -3.52 7.95 -33.89
C ILE A 291 -4.43 6.76 -34.24
N PHE A 292 -5.21 6.30 -33.26
CA PHE A 292 -6.00 5.08 -33.36
C PHE A 292 -7.44 5.33 -33.80
N GLU A 293 -7.88 6.58 -33.95
CA GLU A 293 -9.23 6.94 -34.35
C GLU A 293 -9.69 6.15 -35.58
N PRO A 294 -10.75 5.32 -35.46
CA PRO A 294 -11.21 4.49 -36.57
C PRO A 294 -12.04 5.28 -37.61
N TYR A 295 -12.72 6.35 -37.17
CA TYR A 295 -13.64 7.14 -37.97
C TYR A 295 -13.34 8.64 -37.83
N PRO A 296 -12.35 9.19 -38.56
CA PRO A 296 -11.99 10.60 -38.48
C PRO A 296 -13.17 11.53 -38.73
N GLY A 297 -13.30 12.57 -37.91
CA GLY A 297 -14.40 13.57 -38.04
C GLY A 297 -15.71 13.19 -37.36
N VAL A 298 -15.81 12.06 -36.71
CA VAL A 298 -16.91 11.79 -35.79
C VAL A 298 -16.62 12.58 -34.48
N SER A 299 -17.68 13.25 -33.97
CA SER A 299 -17.56 14.03 -32.73
C SER A 299 -17.00 13.20 -31.60
N GLN A 300 -15.91 13.66 -31.02
CA GLN A 300 -15.27 13.04 -29.88
C GLN A 300 -15.66 13.76 -28.59
N LEU A 301 -15.69 13.02 -27.49
CA LEU A 301 -15.84 13.59 -26.17
C LEU A 301 -14.45 14.04 -25.69
N ASP A 302 -14.11 15.31 -25.90
CA ASP A 302 -12.90 15.91 -25.39
C ASP A 302 -13.11 16.37 -23.94
N VAL A 303 -12.88 15.44 -23.01
CA VAL A 303 -13.06 15.69 -21.58
C VAL A 303 -11.99 16.64 -21.05
N ASP A 304 -10.76 16.53 -21.51
CA ASP A 304 -9.63 17.36 -21.04
C ASP A 304 -9.88 18.83 -21.34
N SER A 305 -10.21 19.15 -22.59
CA SER A 305 -10.55 20.52 -22.97
C SER A 305 -11.78 21.04 -22.22
N ALA A 306 -12.77 20.18 -21.97
CA ALA A 306 -13.97 20.55 -21.21
C ALA A 306 -13.64 20.84 -19.73
N LEU A 307 -12.78 20.05 -19.09
CA LEU A 307 -12.31 20.28 -17.72
C LEU A 307 -11.56 21.61 -17.61
N VAL A 308 -10.64 21.87 -18.53
CA VAL A 308 -9.87 23.12 -18.56
C VAL A 308 -10.79 24.33 -18.81
N ALA A 309 -11.69 24.26 -19.82
CA ALA A 309 -12.63 25.35 -20.14
C ALA A 309 -13.57 25.66 -18.97
N GLN A 310 -13.99 24.66 -18.23
CA GLN A 310 -14.83 24.80 -17.04
C GLN A 310 -14.04 25.08 -15.76
N LYS A 311 -12.71 25.25 -15.84
CA LYS A 311 -11.82 25.57 -14.72
C LYS A 311 -11.91 24.53 -13.59
N TYR A 312 -11.88 23.24 -13.94
CA TYR A 312 -11.76 22.20 -12.94
C TYR A 312 -10.35 22.23 -12.34
N ASP A 313 -10.30 22.25 -11.04
CA ASP A 313 -9.10 22.00 -10.23
C ASP A 313 -9.21 20.66 -9.50
N SER A 314 -8.18 20.28 -8.78
CA SER A 314 -8.13 19.03 -8.03
C SER A 314 -9.28 18.88 -7.03
N MET A 315 -9.63 19.97 -6.34
CA MET A 315 -10.72 20.00 -5.37
C MET A 315 -12.09 19.81 -6.04
N ARG A 316 -12.32 20.49 -7.16
CA ARG A 316 -13.57 20.37 -7.91
C ARG A 316 -13.73 18.99 -8.54
N MET A 317 -12.62 18.37 -9.00
CA MET A 317 -12.63 16.99 -9.49
C MET A 317 -13.00 16.00 -8.39
N ALA A 318 -12.38 16.13 -7.20
CA ALA A 318 -12.72 15.28 -6.05
C ALA A 318 -14.18 15.45 -5.59
N LYS A 319 -14.69 16.69 -5.57
CA LYS A 319 -16.11 16.95 -5.25
C LYS A 319 -17.06 16.41 -6.30
N SER A 320 -16.68 16.43 -7.57
CA SER A 320 -17.46 15.80 -8.65
C SER A 320 -17.57 14.30 -8.46
N ALA A 321 -16.48 13.65 -8.07
CA ALA A 321 -16.47 12.23 -7.78
C ALA A 321 -17.32 11.90 -6.54
N GLU A 322 -17.22 12.68 -5.46
CA GLU A 322 -18.11 12.52 -4.31
C GLU A 322 -19.60 12.66 -4.70
N ALA A 323 -19.93 13.69 -5.49
CA ALA A 323 -21.32 13.92 -5.94
C ALA A 323 -21.87 12.72 -6.76
N PHE A 324 -21.01 12.07 -7.55
CA PHE A 324 -21.39 10.83 -8.24
C PHE A 324 -21.76 9.74 -7.24
N TYR A 325 -20.91 9.46 -6.24
CA TYR A 325 -21.19 8.43 -5.23
C TYR A 325 -22.44 8.76 -4.42
N GLN A 326 -22.65 10.04 -4.06
CA GLN A 326 -23.88 10.47 -3.40
C GLN A 326 -25.13 10.25 -4.28
N SER A 327 -25.01 10.43 -5.58
CA SER A 327 -26.13 10.20 -6.52
C SER A 327 -26.60 8.74 -6.59
N ILE A 328 -25.73 7.81 -6.18
CA ILE A 328 -26.04 6.38 -6.06
C ILE A 328 -26.16 5.93 -4.59
N ALA A 329 -26.55 6.87 -3.71
CA ALA A 329 -26.92 6.67 -2.30
C ALA A 329 -25.76 6.37 -1.34
N PHE A 330 -24.50 6.68 -1.66
CA PHE A 330 -23.43 6.67 -0.69
C PHE A 330 -23.47 7.95 0.17
N PRO A 331 -22.99 7.90 1.43
CA PRO A 331 -22.95 9.06 2.32
C PRO A 331 -21.93 10.10 1.85
N ALA A 332 -22.04 11.32 2.40
CA ALA A 332 -20.97 12.32 2.25
C ALA A 332 -19.65 11.80 2.88
N LEU A 333 -18.53 12.19 2.28
CA LEU A 333 -17.21 11.87 2.81
C LEU A 333 -16.98 12.56 4.18
N PRO A 334 -16.28 11.92 5.10
CA PRO A 334 -15.97 12.50 6.41
C PRO A 334 -15.07 13.75 6.27
N ALA A 335 -15.15 14.67 7.24
CA ALA A 335 -14.35 15.88 7.24
C ALA A 335 -12.84 15.60 7.14
N THR A 336 -12.36 14.52 7.78
CA THR A 336 -10.97 14.06 7.74
C THR A 336 -10.46 13.82 6.32
N PHE A 337 -11.31 13.36 5.40
CA PHE A 337 -10.96 13.22 3.99
C PHE A 337 -10.53 14.55 3.38
N TRP A 338 -11.35 15.59 3.55
CA TRP A 338 -11.11 16.91 2.98
C TRP A 338 -9.94 17.66 3.62
N GLU A 339 -9.74 17.45 4.91
CA GLU A 339 -8.69 18.11 5.69
C GLU A 339 -7.30 17.49 5.47
N ARG A 340 -7.23 16.17 5.17
CA ARG A 340 -5.99 15.38 5.27
C ARG A 340 -5.56 14.71 3.99
N SER A 341 -6.40 14.65 2.96
CA SER A 341 -6.01 14.11 1.65
C SER A 341 -5.00 15.01 0.94
N MET A 342 -4.11 14.42 0.16
CA MET A 342 -3.20 15.15 -0.74
C MET A 342 -3.75 15.07 -2.17
N LEU A 343 -4.47 16.10 -2.61
CA LEU A 343 -5.15 16.14 -3.90
C LEU A 343 -4.38 16.88 -4.99
N SER A 344 -3.19 17.40 -4.68
CA SER A 344 -2.33 18.09 -5.63
C SER A 344 -0.87 17.89 -5.26
N GLN A 345 0.02 17.96 -6.25
CA GLN A 345 1.45 17.84 -6.03
C GLN A 345 2.00 19.04 -5.24
N PRO A 346 2.61 18.85 -4.06
CA PRO A 346 3.31 19.91 -3.35
C PRO A 346 4.53 20.39 -4.13
N ARG A 347 4.87 21.67 -4.00
CA ARG A 347 6.04 22.27 -4.67
C ARG A 347 7.30 22.30 -3.80
N ASP A 348 7.15 22.09 -2.50
CA ASP A 348 8.15 22.28 -1.45
C ASP A 348 8.80 20.98 -0.98
N ARG A 349 8.36 19.83 -1.47
CA ARG A 349 8.83 18.52 -1.03
C ARG A 349 8.63 17.43 -2.06
N ASN A 350 9.40 16.37 -1.94
CA ASN A 350 9.21 15.15 -2.72
C ASN A 350 8.05 14.34 -2.15
N VAL A 351 7.23 13.83 -3.05
CA VAL A 351 6.07 12.98 -2.76
C VAL A 351 5.97 11.86 -3.79
N GLN A 352 5.32 10.79 -3.42
CA GLN A 352 4.94 9.75 -4.36
C GLN A 352 3.58 10.12 -4.97
N CYS A 353 3.57 10.48 -6.26
CA CYS A 353 2.38 11.00 -6.95
C CYS A 353 1.39 9.92 -7.41
N HIS A 354 1.80 8.65 -7.50
CA HIS A 354 0.90 7.56 -7.86
C HIS A 354 -0.29 7.52 -6.90
N ALA A 355 -1.50 7.53 -7.46
CA ALA A 355 -2.73 7.60 -6.68
C ALA A 355 -2.88 6.42 -5.73
N SER A 356 -3.44 6.67 -4.55
CA SER A 356 -3.77 5.62 -3.59
C SER A 356 -4.78 6.09 -2.54
N ALA A 357 -5.68 5.19 -2.15
CA ALA A 357 -6.60 5.39 -1.05
C ALA A 357 -6.05 4.77 0.24
N TRP A 358 -6.31 5.40 1.38
CA TRP A 358 -5.78 5.04 2.69
C TRP A 358 -6.88 4.97 3.75
N HIS A 359 -6.90 3.89 4.52
CA HIS A 359 -7.75 3.70 5.68
C HIS A 359 -6.87 3.79 6.93
N MET A 360 -6.74 4.99 7.51
CA MET A 360 -5.71 5.31 8.50
C MET A 360 -5.89 4.66 9.86
N ASP A 361 -7.13 4.50 10.30
CA ASP A 361 -7.47 4.08 11.66
C ASP A 361 -8.48 2.92 11.73
N GLY A 362 -8.87 2.37 10.58
CA GLY A 362 -9.91 1.35 10.50
C GLY A 362 -11.32 1.89 10.84
N LYS A 363 -11.53 3.21 10.81
CA LYS A 363 -12.80 3.89 11.14
C LYS A 363 -13.11 4.99 10.12
N ASP A 364 -13.00 6.25 10.51
CA ASP A 364 -13.45 7.40 9.71
C ASP A 364 -12.28 8.24 9.14
N ASP A 365 -11.03 7.94 9.50
CA ASP A 365 -9.87 8.63 8.92
C ASP A 365 -9.48 7.94 7.61
N VAL A 366 -10.18 8.31 6.55
CA VAL A 366 -9.90 7.87 5.18
C VAL A 366 -9.30 9.02 4.38
N ARG A 367 -8.32 8.72 3.52
CA ARG A 367 -7.60 9.71 2.74
C ARG A 367 -7.30 9.20 1.34
N ILE A 368 -7.06 10.14 0.41
CA ILE A 368 -6.48 9.89 -0.91
C ILE A 368 -5.20 10.71 -1.05
N LYS A 369 -4.21 10.10 -1.66
CA LYS A 369 -3.01 10.75 -2.19
C LYS A 369 -3.04 10.62 -3.70
N GLN A 370 -3.11 11.78 -4.41
CA GLN A 370 -3.09 11.87 -5.87
C GLN A 370 -2.61 13.24 -6.31
N CYS A 371 -1.75 13.31 -7.31
CA CYS A 371 -1.30 14.57 -7.92
C CYS A 371 -2.23 14.96 -9.07
N ILE A 372 -3.46 15.37 -8.75
CA ILE A 372 -4.55 15.59 -9.70
C ILE A 372 -4.26 16.77 -10.63
N ARG A 373 -4.34 16.52 -11.93
CA ARG A 373 -4.40 17.49 -13.03
C ARG A 373 -5.78 17.43 -13.69
N PRO A 374 -6.25 18.50 -14.37
CA PRO A 374 -7.55 18.50 -15.04
C PRO A 374 -7.51 17.70 -16.35
N THR A 375 -7.31 16.39 -16.26
CA THR A 375 -7.32 15.44 -17.37
C THR A 375 -8.36 14.33 -17.13
N TYR A 376 -8.81 13.68 -18.18
CA TYR A 376 -9.73 12.55 -18.12
C TYR A 376 -9.15 11.41 -17.30
N GLU A 377 -7.86 11.13 -17.47
CA GLU A 377 -7.18 10.07 -16.71
C GLU A 377 -7.24 10.33 -15.20
N GLU A 378 -6.87 11.54 -14.76
CA GLU A 378 -6.89 11.89 -13.34
C GLU A 378 -8.33 11.97 -12.79
N LEU A 379 -9.30 12.39 -13.62
CA LEU A 379 -10.72 12.35 -13.26
C LEU A 379 -11.17 10.91 -13.01
N ARG A 380 -10.88 10.00 -13.93
CA ARG A 380 -11.23 8.59 -13.79
C ARG A 380 -10.55 7.99 -12.56
N THR A 381 -9.28 8.33 -12.33
CA THR A 381 -8.51 7.85 -11.20
C THR A 381 -9.12 8.30 -9.86
N ILE A 382 -9.52 9.58 -9.70
CA ILE A 382 -10.15 10.02 -8.44
C ILE A 382 -11.49 9.31 -8.20
N TYR A 383 -12.27 8.99 -9.24
CA TYR A 383 -13.49 8.18 -9.10
C TYR A 383 -13.15 6.74 -8.66
N HIS A 384 -12.07 6.17 -9.16
CA HIS A 384 -11.59 4.84 -8.75
C HIS A 384 -11.13 4.86 -7.29
N GLU A 385 -10.28 5.80 -6.89
CA GLU A 385 -9.77 5.92 -5.52
C GLU A 385 -10.89 6.16 -4.49
N LEU A 386 -11.91 6.94 -4.86
CA LEU A 386 -13.11 7.09 -4.02
C LEU A 386 -13.89 5.78 -3.88
N GLY A 387 -13.86 4.90 -4.88
CA GLY A 387 -14.40 3.54 -4.76
C GLY A 387 -13.77 2.77 -3.62
N HIS A 388 -12.42 2.83 -3.49
CA HIS A 388 -11.72 2.25 -2.35
C HIS A 388 -12.11 2.92 -1.03
N VAL A 389 -12.18 4.24 -0.98
CA VAL A 389 -12.57 4.99 0.22
C VAL A 389 -13.98 4.60 0.70
N TYR A 390 -14.95 4.53 -0.21
CA TYR A 390 -16.30 4.11 0.15
C TYR A 390 -16.36 2.65 0.59
N TYR A 391 -15.55 1.80 -0.02
CA TYR A 391 -15.43 0.41 0.42
C TYR A 391 -14.90 0.32 1.87
N PHE A 392 -13.87 1.11 2.20
CA PHE A 392 -13.38 1.22 3.59
C PHE A 392 -14.48 1.67 4.56
N LEU A 393 -15.24 2.71 4.20
CA LEU A 393 -16.32 3.23 5.03
C LEU A 393 -17.47 2.22 5.21
N LEU A 394 -17.72 1.34 4.22
CA LEU A 394 -18.77 0.32 4.32
C LEU A 394 -18.40 -0.80 5.28
N TYR A 395 -17.15 -1.17 5.42
CA TYR A 395 -16.75 -2.23 6.34
C TYR A 395 -16.12 -1.75 7.66
N LYS A 396 -16.02 -0.45 7.91
CA LYS A 396 -15.38 0.14 9.10
C LYS A 396 -15.90 -0.37 10.45
N ASP A 397 -17.14 -0.85 10.49
CA ASP A 397 -17.77 -1.38 11.71
C ASP A 397 -17.58 -2.89 11.88
N GLN A 398 -16.95 -3.56 10.91
CA GLN A 398 -16.54 -4.94 11.05
C GLN A 398 -15.36 -5.07 12.03
N PRO A 399 -15.15 -6.23 12.67
CA PRO A 399 -13.91 -6.55 13.35
C PRO A 399 -12.71 -6.34 12.42
N PHE A 400 -11.58 -5.88 12.95
CA PHE A 400 -10.43 -5.44 12.11
C PHE A 400 -9.98 -6.49 11.10
N LEU A 401 -9.91 -7.77 11.49
CA LEU A 401 -9.50 -8.85 10.59
C LEU A 401 -10.47 -9.09 9.42
N PHE A 402 -11.68 -8.54 9.48
CA PHE A 402 -12.66 -8.56 8.37
C PHE A 402 -12.66 -7.27 7.55
N GLN A 403 -11.87 -6.27 7.94
CA GLN A 403 -11.73 -5.03 7.18
C GLN A 403 -10.75 -5.24 6.01
N ASN A 404 -11.14 -6.10 5.10
CA ASN A 404 -10.34 -6.47 3.93
C ASN A 404 -11.25 -6.57 2.69
N GLY A 405 -10.64 -6.58 1.51
CA GLY A 405 -11.36 -6.74 0.26
C GLY A 405 -12.09 -8.10 0.16
N ALA A 406 -13.16 -8.13 -0.63
CA ALA A 406 -13.77 -9.38 -1.04
C ALA A 406 -12.88 -10.10 -2.07
N HIS A 407 -13.00 -11.41 -2.15
CA HIS A 407 -12.26 -12.26 -3.08
C HIS A 407 -12.98 -12.40 -4.41
#